data_40901d3c3192a26bd20c4d3c13bd35eb
#
_entry.id   40901d3c3192a26bd20c4d3c13bd35eb
#
_cell.length_a   1.000
_cell.length_b   1.000
_cell.length_c   1.000
_cell.angle_alpha   90.00
_cell.angle_beta   90.00
_cell.angle_gamma   90.00
#
_symmetry.space_group_name_H-M   'P 1'
#
loop_
_entity.id
_entity.type
_entity.pdbx_description
1 polymer ?
#
loop_
_entity_poly.entity_id
_entity_poly.type
_entity_poly.pdbx_seq_one_letter_code
_entity_poly.pdbx_strand_id
1 'polypeptide(L)'
;MSTPGTTTPSGDYADAYPNSFRVHDESSVATPHGVVPVRVPMREVRLSGGEPSIRLYDTSGPGVTDVRVGLPKLRESWVAARRPSTSSGQAPSTGSGQGGRCVTQLAYARAGEITPEMAFVAAREGLPVEFVRDEVKRGRAIIPANVNHPELEPMIIGRNFLVKINANIGNSAVSSSIEEEVEKLRWATLWGADTVMDLSTGKNIHETREWILRNSPVPIGTVPIYQALERVGGRPEDLTWEVYRDTLVEQAEQGVDYFTVHAGVLLRYIPMTANRMTGIVSRGGSIMAKWCLAHHQESFLYTRFREICEIMRAYDVSFSLGDGLRPGSIADANDEAQFAELKTQGELTTIAWEYDVQVMNEGPGHVPMHLIKENMEKQLEWCHEAPFYTLGPLTTDVAPGYDHITSAIGAAMIGWYGTAMLCYVTPKEHLGLPNKDDVKAGVIAYKIAAHAADLAKGHPHARVWDDALSKARFDFRWEDQFNLALDPVTARAYHDATLPAHGAKVAHFCSMCGPKFCSMEITQQLRREAAQGMADKSDEFRQQGEIYVVAQG
;
A
#
# COMPACT_ATOMS: atom_id res chain seq x y z
N MET A 1 -28.88 -22.48 -7.95
CA MET A 1 -28.12 -21.25 -7.88
C MET A 1 -27.95 -20.91 -6.41
N SER A 2 -26.85 -21.32 -5.82
CA SER A 2 -26.54 -21.04 -4.43
C SER A 2 -26.06 -19.58 -4.32
N THR A 3 -26.72 -18.82 -3.47
CA THR A 3 -26.31 -17.46 -3.10
C THR A 3 -24.86 -17.46 -2.59
N PRO A 4 -23.98 -16.54 -3.08
CA PRO A 4 -22.64 -16.39 -2.53
C PRO A 4 -22.74 -16.12 -1.03
N GLY A 5 -21.98 -16.86 -0.21
CA GLY A 5 -21.96 -16.69 1.23
C GLY A 5 -21.48 -15.28 1.58
N THR A 6 -22.42 -14.42 1.95
CA THR A 6 -22.12 -13.13 2.57
C THR A 6 -21.68 -13.41 4.01
N THR A 7 -20.39 -13.19 4.30
CA THR A 7 -19.94 -13.09 5.69
C THR A 7 -20.52 -11.81 6.27
N THR A 8 -21.16 -11.89 7.43
CA THR A 8 -21.65 -10.71 8.14
C THR A 8 -20.44 -9.86 8.54
N PRO A 9 -20.36 -8.58 8.12
CA PRO A 9 -19.26 -7.71 8.50
C PRO A 9 -19.21 -7.54 10.02
N SER A 10 -18.01 -7.30 10.58
CA SER A 10 -17.89 -6.78 11.95
C SER A 10 -18.61 -5.44 12.06
N GLY A 11 -19.09 -5.04 13.24
CA GLY A 11 -19.77 -3.76 13.44
C GLY A 11 -18.99 -2.59 12.85
N ASP A 12 -17.67 -2.56 13.05
CA ASP A 12 -16.76 -1.53 12.53
C ASP A 12 -16.79 -1.39 10.99
N TYR A 13 -16.92 -2.50 10.26
CA TYR A 13 -17.00 -2.47 8.79
C TYR A 13 -18.34 -1.88 8.31
N ALA A 14 -19.43 -2.28 8.94
CA ALA A 14 -20.77 -1.76 8.62
C ALA A 14 -20.90 -0.27 8.96
N ASP A 15 -20.23 0.18 10.04
CA ASP A 15 -20.19 1.57 10.43
C ASP A 15 -19.34 2.43 9.47
N ALA A 16 -18.20 1.90 9.00
CA ALA A 16 -17.32 2.58 8.04
C ALA A 16 -17.92 2.62 6.64
N TYR A 17 -18.55 1.53 6.20
CA TYR A 17 -19.06 1.33 4.84
C TYR A 17 -20.54 0.89 4.82
N PRO A 18 -21.47 1.75 5.25
CA PRO A 18 -22.89 1.44 5.18
C PRO A 18 -23.30 1.14 3.73
N ASN A 19 -24.12 0.10 3.54
CA ASN A 19 -24.55 -0.40 2.22
C ASN A 19 -23.43 -0.98 1.32
N SER A 20 -22.27 -1.28 1.88
CA SER A 20 -21.24 -2.08 1.21
C SER A 20 -21.15 -3.47 1.82
N PHE A 21 -20.75 -4.43 1.01
CA PHE A 21 -20.69 -5.83 1.42
C PHE A 21 -19.34 -6.41 1.04
N ARG A 22 -18.72 -7.16 1.95
CA ARG A 22 -17.55 -7.95 1.61
C ARG A 22 -18.02 -9.18 0.86
N VAL A 23 -17.63 -9.29 -0.40
CA VAL A 23 -17.92 -10.42 -1.30
C VAL A 23 -16.61 -11.09 -1.70
N HIS A 24 -16.69 -12.27 -2.32
CA HIS A 24 -15.51 -12.95 -2.81
C HIS A 24 -15.67 -13.21 -4.31
N ASP A 25 -14.67 -12.83 -5.08
CA ASP A 25 -14.50 -13.28 -6.44
C ASP A 25 -13.82 -14.66 -6.42
N GLU A 26 -14.51 -15.66 -6.94
CA GLU A 26 -14.03 -17.04 -6.98
C GLU A 26 -13.44 -17.32 -8.36
N SER A 27 -12.19 -17.77 -8.39
CA SER A 27 -11.52 -18.21 -9.60
C SER A 27 -10.72 -19.49 -9.32
N SER A 28 -10.30 -20.17 -10.38
CA SER A 28 -9.47 -21.37 -10.28
C SER A 28 -8.27 -21.20 -11.21
N VAL A 29 -7.08 -21.40 -10.69
CA VAL A 29 -5.85 -21.26 -11.44
C VAL A 29 -5.16 -22.61 -11.56
N ALA A 30 -4.80 -22.97 -12.79
CA ALA A 30 -3.98 -24.14 -13.06
C ALA A 30 -2.53 -23.87 -12.64
N THR A 31 -1.97 -24.74 -11.79
CA THR A 31 -0.57 -24.73 -11.39
C THR A 31 0.08 -26.07 -11.73
N PRO A 32 1.39 -26.18 -11.72
CA PRO A 32 2.08 -27.47 -11.92
C PRO A 32 1.68 -28.55 -10.89
N HIS A 33 1.11 -28.14 -9.77
CA HIS A 33 0.69 -29.02 -8.67
C HIS A 33 -0.83 -29.28 -8.62
N GLY A 34 -1.55 -28.82 -9.65
CA GLY A 34 -3.01 -28.96 -9.74
C GLY A 34 -3.75 -27.64 -9.84
N VAL A 35 -5.08 -27.69 -9.83
CA VAL A 35 -5.93 -26.50 -9.86
C VAL A 35 -6.11 -25.97 -8.44
N VAL A 36 -5.76 -24.71 -8.22
CA VAL A 36 -5.91 -24.04 -6.93
C VAL A 36 -7.09 -23.08 -7.01
N PRO A 37 -8.11 -23.27 -6.16
CA PRO A 37 -9.18 -22.29 -6.02
C PRO A 37 -8.65 -21.07 -5.27
N VAL A 38 -8.92 -19.87 -5.80
CA VAL A 38 -8.62 -18.61 -5.13
C VAL A 38 -9.92 -17.85 -4.88
N ARG A 39 -10.05 -17.29 -3.68
CA ARG A 39 -11.20 -16.49 -3.24
C ARG A 39 -10.69 -15.12 -2.82
N VAL A 40 -10.87 -14.14 -3.71
CA VAL A 40 -10.37 -12.80 -3.52
C VAL A 40 -11.45 -11.92 -2.91
N PRO A 41 -11.24 -11.30 -1.74
CA PRO A 41 -12.21 -10.40 -1.14
C PRO A 41 -12.28 -9.08 -1.90
N MET A 42 -13.51 -8.61 -2.12
CA MET A 42 -13.82 -7.32 -2.74
C MET A 42 -14.92 -6.62 -1.93
N ARG A 43 -14.90 -5.30 -1.93
CA ARG A 43 -15.99 -4.49 -1.39
C ARG A 43 -17.02 -4.23 -2.49
N GLU A 44 -18.17 -4.87 -2.44
CA GLU A 44 -19.29 -4.61 -3.34
C GLU A 44 -20.11 -3.44 -2.82
N VAL A 45 -20.23 -2.39 -3.63
CA VAL A 45 -21.10 -1.23 -3.38
C VAL A 45 -22.34 -1.39 -4.24
N ARG A 46 -23.51 -1.55 -3.62
CA ARG A 46 -24.78 -1.64 -4.32
C ARG A 46 -25.31 -0.25 -4.60
N LEU A 47 -25.75 -0.03 -5.83
CA LEU A 47 -26.25 1.25 -6.32
C LEU A 47 -27.76 1.21 -6.54
N SER A 48 -28.41 2.37 -6.40
CA SER A 48 -29.82 2.57 -6.67
C SER A 48 -30.11 2.75 -8.17
N GLY A 49 -31.39 2.84 -8.52
CA GLY A 49 -31.80 3.19 -9.89
C GLY A 49 -31.53 2.09 -10.92
N GLY A 50 -31.30 0.83 -10.51
CA GLY A 50 -30.98 -0.26 -11.42
C GLY A 50 -29.57 -0.24 -11.99
N GLU A 51 -28.70 0.61 -11.45
CA GLU A 51 -27.28 0.63 -11.80
C GLU A 51 -26.56 -0.65 -11.32
N PRO A 52 -25.58 -1.14 -12.08
CA PRO A 52 -24.79 -2.31 -11.65
C PRO A 52 -23.99 -1.98 -10.39
N SER A 53 -23.86 -2.94 -9.48
CA SER A 53 -22.96 -2.81 -8.32
C SER A 53 -21.51 -2.70 -8.77
N ILE A 54 -20.71 -1.99 -7.97
CA ILE A 54 -19.28 -1.81 -8.20
C ILE A 54 -18.50 -2.61 -7.18
N ARG A 55 -17.48 -3.32 -7.63
CA ARG A 55 -16.53 -4.02 -6.78
C ARG A 55 -15.24 -3.27 -6.68
N LEU A 56 -14.83 -2.99 -5.46
CA LEU A 56 -13.64 -2.24 -5.12
C LEU A 56 -12.65 -3.13 -4.36
N TYR A 57 -11.38 -2.82 -4.47
CA TYR A 57 -10.30 -3.47 -3.74
C TYR A 57 -10.55 -3.37 -2.23
N ASP A 58 -10.44 -4.47 -1.50
CA ASP A 58 -10.72 -4.56 -0.07
C ASP A 58 -9.50 -5.08 0.70
N THR A 59 -9.06 -4.34 1.69
CA THR A 59 -7.94 -4.67 2.58
C THR A 59 -8.37 -4.97 4.01
N SER A 60 -9.68 -4.87 4.30
CA SER A 60 -10.19 -4.94 5.67
C SER A 60 -10.01 -6.31 6.36
N GLY A 61 -9.74 -7.35 5.58
CA GLY A 61 -9.60 -8.71 6.08
C GLY A 61 -10.92 -9.35 6.54
N PRO A 62 -10.92 -10.62 6.89
CA PRO A 62 -12.06 -11.27 7.50
C PRO A 62 -12.35 -10.67 8.87
N GLY A 63 -13.61 -10.41 9.18
CA GLY A 63 -14.00 -9.94 10.51
C GLY A 63 -13.64 -10.99 11.57
N VAL A 64 -12.90 -10.59 12.60
CA VAL A 64 -12.53 -11.45 13.73
C VAL A 64 -13.10 -10.85 15.01
N THR A 65 -13.78 -11.69 15.77
CA THR A 65 -14.38 -11.30 17.04
C THR A 65 -13.40 -11.37 18.22
N ASP A 66 -12.39 -12.26 18.13
CA ASP A 66 -11.38 -12.44 19.17
C ASP A 66 -9.96 -12.33 18.58
N VAL A 67 -9.24 -11.29 18.94
CA VAL A 67 -7.85 -11.05 18.52
C VAL A 67 -6.89 -12.14 18.98
N ARG A 68 -7.21 -12.88 20.02
CA ARG A 68 -6.37 -13.97 20.55
C ARG A 68 -6.42 -15.22 19.67
N VAL A 69 -7.47 -15.39 18.89
CA VAL A 69 -7.62 -16.50 17.94
C VAL A 69 -6.87 -16.22 16.63
N GLY A 70 -6.74 -14.95 16.26
CA GLY A 70 -6.15 -14.52 14.99
C GLY A 70 -7.05 -14.77 13.79
N LEU A 71 -6.53 -14.48 12.60
CA LEU A 71 -7.23 -14.63 11.33
C LEU A 71 -7.19 -16.10 10.82
N PRO A 72 -8.13 -16.51 9.96
CA PRO A 72 -8.03 -17.78 9.26
C PRO A 72 -6.76 -17.86 8.40
N LYS A 73 -6.12 -19.01 8.41
CA LYS A 73 -4.86 -19.27 7.68
C LYS A 73 -5.12 -19.58 6.20
N LEU A 74 -5.40 -18.56 5.42
CA LEU A 74 -5.71 -18.67 3.98
C LEU A 74 -4.64 -19.45 3.20
N ARG A 75 -3.36 -19.20 3.48
CA ARG A 75 -2.22 -19.71 2.72
C ARG A 75 -1.62 -21.01 3.28
N GLU A 76 -2.17 -21.59 4.35
CA GLU A 76 -1.58 -22.76 5.01
C GLU A 76 -1.30 -23.93 4.05
N SER A 77 -2.27 -24.30 3.22
CA SER A 77 -2.11 -25.35 2.22
C SER A 77 -1.16 -24.98 1.09
N TRP A 78 -1.13 -23.71 0.68
CA TRP A 78 -0.23 -23.22 -0.38
C TRP A 78 1.22 -23.25 0.06
N VAL A 79 1.48 -22.82 1.28
CA VAL A 79 2.82 -22.83 1.89
C VAL A 79 3.29 -24.27 2.12
N ALA A 80 2.42 -25.15 2.65
CA ALA A 80 2.76 -26.55 2.88
C ALA A 80 3.19 -27.26 1.58
N ALA A 81 2.58 -26.94 0.46
CA ALA A 81 2.94 -27.53 -0.84
C ALA A 81 4.33 -27.08 -1.36
N ARG A 82 4.82 -25.93 -0.87
CA ARG A 82 6.14 -25.37 -1.27
C ARG A 82 7.28 -25.77 -0.35
N ARG A 83 7.01 -26.10 0.90
CA ARG A 83 8.05 -26.57 1.84
C ARG A 83 8.53 -27.96 1.42
N PRO A 84 9.85 -28.20 1.39
CA PRO A 84 10.37 -29.55 1.21
C PRO A 84 9.82 -30.45 2.31
N SER A 85 9.42 -31.68 1.98
CA SER A 85 9.00 -32.68 2.96
C SER A 85 10.20 -33.06 3.84
N THR A 86 10.39 -32.34 4.93
CA THR A 86 11.38 -32.71 5.95
C THR A 86 10.74 -33.71 6.90
N SER A 87 11.15 -34.96 6.83
CA SER A 87 10.81 -36.03 7.78
C SER A 87 11.52 -35.89 9.13
N SER A 88 12.04 -34.74 9.47
CA SER A 88 12.68 -34.46 10.78
C SER A 88 12.51 -32.98 11.13
N GLY A 89 11.94 -32.71 12.29
CA GLY A 89 11.68 -31.36 12.82
C GLY A 89 12.95 -30.58 13.19
N GLN A 90 13.85 -30.39 12.24
CA GLN A 90 14.99 -29.49 12.34
C GLN A 90 14.75 -28.24 11.55
N ALA A 91 14.96 -27.08 12.19
CA ALA A 91 15.03 -25.80 11.54
C ALA A 91 15.99 -25.83 10.33
N PRO A 92 15.74 -25.06 9.25
CA PRO A 92 16.64 -25.00 8.10
C PRO A 92 18.03 -24.59 8.58
N SER A 93 19.01 -25.47 8.40
CA SER A 93 20.41 -25.16 8.71
C SER A 93 20.90 -24.08 7.74
N THR A 94 21.54 -23.05 8.26
CA THR A 94 22.21 -21.96 7.52
C THR A 94 23.48 -22.45 6.80
N GLY A 95 23.43 -23.61 6.14
CA GLY A 95 24.55 -24.23 5.44
C GLY A 95 24.32 -24.21 3.93
N SER A 96 25.17 -23.51 3.21
CA SER A 96 25.31 -23.59 1.76
C SER A 96 25.56 -25.02 1.31
N GLY A 97 24.52 -25.71 0.80
CA GLY A 97 24.75 -26.99 0.13
C GLY A 97 23.86 -28.16 0.51
N GLN A 98 22.54 -28.02 0.52
CA GLN A 98 21.65 -29.15 0.28
C GLN A 98 20.42 -28.71 -0.50
N GLY A 99 20.11 -29.43 -1.59
CA GLY A 99 19.20 -29.11 -2.66
C GLY A 99 17.71 -29.03 -2.32
N GLY A 100 17.34 -28.17 -1.36
CA GLY A 100 15.96 -27.75 -1.17
C GLY A 100 15.57 -26.69 -2.21
N ARG A 101 14.40 -26.84 -2.84
CA ARG A 101 13.87 -25.85 -3.77
C ARG A 101 13.71 -24.49 -3.06
N CYS A 102 14.12 -23.38 -3.70
CA CYS A 102 13.93 -22.03 -3.20
C CYS A 102 12.42 -21.74 -3.07
N VAL A 103 12.01 -21.13 -1.94
CA VAL A 103 10.59 -20.89 -1.62
C VAL A 103 10.08 -19.53 -2.08
N THR A 104 10.94 -18.66 -2.64
CA THR A 104 10.59 -17.27 -2.94
C THR A 104 9.72 -17.15 -4.20
N GLN A 105 8.84 -16.15 -4.21
CA GLN A 105 8.00 -15.85 -5.37
C GLN A 105 8.86 -15.56 -6.62
N LEU A 106 10.01 -14.88 -6.44
CA LEU A 106 10.93 -14.58 -7.54
C LEU A 106 11.51 -15.85 -8.17
N ALA A 107 11.90 -16.83 -7.37
CA ALA A 107 12.42 -18.11 -7.86
C ALA A 107 11.37 -18.87 -8.69
N TYR A 108 10.14 -18.92 -8.22
CA TYR A 108 9.02 -19.53 -8.95
C TYR A 108 8.75 -18.79 -10.27
N ALA A 109 8.70 -17.46 -10.24
CA ALA A 109 8.49 -16.65 -11.45
C ALA A 109 9.60 -16.86 -12.48
N ARG A 110 10.87 -16.96 -12.03
CA ARG A 110 12.02 -17.24 -12.91
C ARG A 110 11.97 -18.63 -13.51
N ALA A 111 11.47 -19.62 -12.76
CA ALA A 111 11.21 -20.96 -13.28
C ALA A 111 10.02 -21.02 -14.25
N GLY A 112 9.29 -19.92 -14.46
CA GLY A 112 8.09 -19.87 -15.29
C GLY A 112 6.83 -20.41 -14.60
N GLU A 113 6.88 -20.63 -13.29
CA GLU A 113 5.80 -21.19 -12.53
C GLU A 113 4.90 -20.09 -11.96
N ILE A 114 3.59 -20.38 -11.92
CA ILE A 114 2.58 -19.52 -11.33
C ILE A 114 2.21 -20.10 -9.95
N THR A 115 2.40 -19.30 -8.91
CA THR A 115 2.02 -19.65 -7.55
C THR A 115 0.56 -19.29 -7.26
N PRO A 116 -0.06 -19.87 -6.23
CA PRO A 116 -1.39 -19.46 -5.79
C PRO A 116 -1.44 -17.96 -5.41
N GLU A 117 -0.35 -17.42 -4.84
CA GLU A 117 -0.25 -16.00 -4.53
C GLU A 117 -0.28 -15.12 -5.78
N MET A 118 0.43 -15.50 -6.86
CA MET A 118 0.36 -14.78 -8.15
C MET A 118 -1.04 -14.82 -8.74
N ALA A 119 -1.72 -15.95 -8.61
CA ALA A 119 -3.09 -16.12 -9.07
C ALA A 119 -4.09 -15.26 -8.28
N PHE A 120 -3.94 -15.23 -6.97
CA PHE A 120 -4.75 -14.38 -6.09
C PHE A 120 -4.56 -12.90 -6.44
N VAL A 121 -3.32 -12.47 -6.60
CA VAL A 121 -2.96 -11.10 -7.02
C VAL A 121 -3.56 -10.76 -8.38
N ALA A 122 -3.44 -11.65 -9.37
CA ALA A 122 -3.98 -11.42 -10.71
C ALA A 122 -5.50 -11.17 -10.68
N ALA A 123 -6.24 -11.97 -9.91
CA ALA A 123 -7.68 -11.78 -9.72
C ALA A 123 -7.98 -10.47 -8.97
N ARG A 124 -7.18 -10.11 -7.96
CA ARG A 124 -7.34 -8.91 -7.15
C ARG A 124 -7.09 -7.62 -7.93
N GLU A 125 -6.11 -7.64 -8.83
CA GLU A 125 -5.74 -6.50 -9.69
C GLU A 125 -6.54 -6.49 -11.01
N GLY A 126 -7.26 -7.56 -11.32
CA GLY A 126 -7.98 -7.71 -12.60
C GLY A 126 -7.05 -7.79 -13.81
N LEU A 127 -5.88 -8.41 -13.65
CA LEU A 127 -4.83 -8.51 -14.66
C LEU A 127 -4.52 -9.98 -15.01
N PRO A 128 -3.97 -10.27 -16.21
CA PRO A 128 -3.55 -11.62 -16.57
C PRO A 128 -2.49 -12.17 -15.61
N VAL A 129 -2.60 -13.43 -15.21
CA VAL A 129 -1.68 -14.06 -14.25
C VAL A 129 -0.26 -14.20 -14.80
N GLU A 130 -0.11 -14.39 -16.09
CA GLU A 130 1.19 -14.41 -16.78
C GLU A 130 1.87 -13.05 -16.71
N PHE A 131 1.11 -11.96 -16.79
CA PHE A 131 1.63 -10.62 -16.61
C PHE A 131 2.17 -10.42 -15.18
N VAL A 132 1.44 -10.87 -14.17
CA VAL A 132 1.90 -10.83 -12.76
C VAL A 132 3.21 -11.61 -12.60
N ARG A 133 3.26 -12.87 -13.09
CA ARG A 133 4.49 -13.68 -13.07
C ARG A 133 5.65 -12.98 -13.75
N ASP A 134 5.44 -12.40 -14.93
CA ASP A 134 6.51 -11.81 -15.72
C ASP A 134 7.03 -10.50 -15.10
N GLU A 135 6.19 -9.70 -14.43
CA GLU A 135 6.63 -8.54 -13.68
C GLU A 135 7.47 -8.93 -12.45
N VAL A 136 7.05 -9.97 -11.71
CA VAL A 136 7.84 -10.53 -10.60
C VAL A 136 9.15 -11.11 -11.11
N LYS A 137 9.13 -11.90 -12.20
CA LYS A 137 10.33 -12.49 -12.83
C LYS A 137 11.39 -11.45 -13.18
N ARG A 138 10.96 -10.27 -13.64
CA ARG A 138 11.84 -9.16 -14.02
C ARG A 138 12.33 -8.33 -12.83
N GLY A 139 11.83 -8.60 -11.62
CA GLY A 139 12.11 -7.80 -10.44
C GLY A 139 11.38 -6.45 -10.41
N ARG A 140 10.43 -6.20 -11.32
CA ARG A 140 9.66 -4.94 -11.39
C ARG A 140 8.42 -4.93 -10.49
N ALA A 141 8.14 -6.06 -9.88
CA ALA A 141 7.10 -6.19 -8.87
C ALA A 141 7.51 -7.23 -7.82
N ILE A 142 6.99 -7.08 -6.61
CA ILE A 142 7.19 -8.02 -5.51
C ILE A 142 5.85 -8.43 -4.91
N ILE A 143 5.78 -9.66 -4.42
CA ILE A 143 4.67 -10.19 -3.62
C ILE A 143 5.26 -10.51 -2.24
N PRO A 144 5.23 -9.59 -1.28
CA PRO A 144 5.74 -9.84 0.07
C PRO A 144 4.81 -10.82 0.78
N ALA A 145 5.28 -12.05 0.99
CA ALA A 145 4.44 -13.15 1.44
C ALA A 145 5.26 -14.22 2.15
N ASN A 146 5.77 -13.91 3.34
CA ASN A 146 6.54 -14.84 4.16
C ASN A 146 5.78 -16.18 4.33
N VAL A 147 6.51 -17.27 4.23
CA VAL A 147 5.95 -18.63 4.41
C VAL A 147 5.42 -18.89 5.83
N ASN A 148 5.73 -18.05 6.78
CA ASN A 148 5.27 -18.13 8.19
C ASN A 148 4.14 -17.13 8.49
N HIS A 149 3.58 -16.45 7.47
CA HIS A 149 2.40 -15.58 7.59
C HIS A 149 1.22 -16.17 6.77
N PRO A 150 0.66 -17.31 7.20
CA PRO A 150 -0.40 -17.99 6.44
C PRO A 150 -1.75 -17.26 6.45
N GLU A 151 -1.96 -16.31 7.35
CA GLU A 151 -3.17 -15.48 7.46
C GLU A 151 -3.27 -14.43 6.33
N LEU A 152 -2.17 -14.12 5.69
CA LEU A 152 -2.03 -13.08 4.68
C LEU A 152 -2.95 -13.29 3.47
N GLU A 153 -3.64 -12.25 3.04
CA GLU A 153 -4.25 -12.09 1.72
C GLU A 153 -3.22 -11.46 0.76
N PRO A 154 -2.68 -12.21 -0.21
CA PRO A 154 -1.58 -11.70 -1.04
C PRO A 154 -1.89 -10.41 -1.78
N MET A 155 -0.90 -9.56 -1.92
CA MET A 155 -0.91 -8.33 -2.70
C MET A 155 0.41 -8.16 -3.46
N ILE A 156 0.45 -7.26 -4.41
CA ILE A 156 1.63 -6.97 -5.23
C ILE A 156 2.01 -5.50 -5.12
N ILE A 157 3.31 -5.24 -5.08
CA ILE A 157 3.88 -3.89 -5.13
C ILE A 157 4.68 -3.79 -6.43
N GLY A 158 4.21 -2.94 -7.36
CA GLY A 158 4.85 -2.77 -8.66
C GLY A 158 4.22 -1.61 -9.44
N ARG A 159 5.00 -0.90 -10.25
CA ARG A 159 4.56 0.33 -10.93
C ARG A 159 3.40 0.11 -11.91
N ASN A 160 3.23 -1.11 -12.43
CA ASN A 160 2.19 -1.46 -13.39
C ASN A 160 0.90 -1.97 -12.75
N PHE A 161 0.81 -1.91 -11.43
CA PHE A 161 -0.34 -2.28 -10.61
C PHE A 161 -0.92 -1.05 -9.92
N LEU A 162 -2.03 -1.21 -9.21
CA LEU A 162 -2.56 -0.13 -8.36
C LEU A 162 -1.49 0.30 -7.36
N VAL A 163 -1.35 1.61 -7.15
CA VAL A 163 -0.43 2.17 -6.15
C VAL A 163 -0.87 1.74 -4.76
N LYS A 164 0.05 1.16 -4.01
CA LYS A 164 -0.19 0.64 -2.66
C LYS A 164 0.13 1.68 -1.59
N ILE A 165 -0.49 1.51 -0.43
CA ILE A 165 -0.29 2.39 0.72
C ILE A 165 0.18 1.57 1.91
N ASN A 166 1.27 2.02 2.52
CA ASN A 166 1.72 1.53 3.81
C ASN A 166 1.30 2.46 4.94
N ALA A 167 0.75 1.90 6.02
CA ALA A 167 0.53 2.60 7.28
C ALA A 167 1.58 2.17 8.31
N ASN A 168 2.12 3.13 9.06
CA ASN A 168 3.04 2.85 10.16
C ASN A 168 2.28 2.81 11.47
N ILE A 169 2.49 1.75 12.24
CA ILE A 169 2.03 1.60 13.62
C ILE A 169 3.21 1.24 14.51
N GLY A 170 3.01 1.12 15.78
CA GLY A 170 4.03 0.67 16.72
C GLY A 170 3.95 1.39 18.04
N ASN A 171 4.21 0.65 19.12
CA ASN A 171 4.30 1.21 20.45
C ASN A 171 5.65 1.93 20.66
N SER A 172 5.66 2.86 21.61
CA SER A 172 6.87 3.48 22.12
C SER A 172 7.07 3.12 23.59
N ALA A 173 8.25 3.43 24.12
CA ALA A 173 8.53 3.22 25.54
C ALA A 173 7.55 3.94 26.50
N VAL A 174 6.74 4.84 25.98
CA VAL A 174 5.89 5.76 26.77
C VAL A 174 4.39 5.47 26.62
N SER A 175 3.94 4.78 25.56
CA SER A 175 2.50 4.58 25.33
C SER A 175 2.18 3.38 24.46
N SER A 176 0.96 2.87 24.60
CA SER A 176 0.26 1.87 23.83
C SER A 176 0.41 0.43 24.33
N SER A 177 -0.74 -0.24 24.46
CA SER A 177 -0.81 -1.67 24.75
C SER A 177 -0.76 -2.50 23.46
N ILE A 178 -0.61 -3.82 23.60
CA ILE A 178 -0.63 -4.76 22.46
C ILE A 178 -1.98 -4.69 21.75
N GLU A 179 -3.07 -4.65 22.52
CA GLU A 179 -4.43 -4.56 21.99
C GLU A 179 -4.66 -3.27 21.19
N GLU A 180 -4.10 -2.15 21.65
CA GLU A 180 -4.18 -0.87 20.93
C GLU A 180 -3.45 -0.92 19.58
N GLU A 181 -2.30 -1.62 19.50
CA GLU A 181 -1.57 -1.78 18.24
C GLU A 181 -2.34 -2.67 17.24
N VAL A 182 -2.95 -3.77 17.71
CA VAL A 182 -3.83 -4.60 16.87
C VAL A 182 -5.08 -3.80 16.43
N GLU A 183 -5.62 -2.95 17.29
CA GLU A 183 -6.74 -2.07 16.92
C GLU A 183 -6.33 -1.05 15.86
N LYS A 184 -5.15 -0.44 15.96
CA LYS A 184 -4.60 0.45 14.93
C LYS A 184 -4.37 -0.27 13.61
N LEU A 185 -3.83 -1.49 13.64
CA LEU A 185 -3.68 -2.34 12.46
C LEU A 185 -5.03 -2.53 11.75
N ARG A 186 -6.04 -3.01 12.49
CA ARG A 186 -7.39 -3.26 11.94
C ARG A 186 -8.04 -2.00 11.41
N TRP A 187 -7.83 -0.89 12.09
CA TRP A 187 -8.32 0.43 11.66
C TRP A 187 -7.63 0.90 10.38
N ALA A 188 -6.32 0.77 10.27
CA ALA A 188 -5.58 1.13 9.07
C ALA A 188 -6.02 0.30 7.86
N THR A 189 -6.15 -1.03 8.01
CA THR A 189 -6.58 -1.93 6.93
C THR A 189 -8.05 -1.73 6.55
N LEU A 190 -8.92 -1.40 7.52
CA LEU A 190 -10.31 -1.04 7.27
C LEU A 190 -10.44 0.16 6.31
N TRP A 191 -9.59 1.17 6.49
CA TRP A 191 -9.59 2.39 5.66
C TRP A 191 -8.77 2.26 4.38
N GLY A 192 -8.11 1.13 4.15
CA GLY A 192 -7.49 0.82 2.86
C GLY A 192 -5.97 0.77 2.84
N ALA A 193 -5.30 0.67 4.00
CA ALA A 193 -3.87 0.38 4.02
C ALA A 193 -3.60 -1.00 3.41
N ASP A 194 -2.70 -1.08 2.44
CA ASP A 194 -2.34 -2.29 1.70
C ASP A 194 -1.23 -3.08 2.39
N THR A 195 -0.41 -2.40 3.18
CA THR A 195 0.59 -2.97 4.09
C THR A 195 0.61 -2.18 5.40
N VAL A 196 1.16 -2.79 6.44
CA VAL A 196 1.41 -2.11 7.71
C VAL A 196 2.84 -2.39 8.16
N MET A 197 3.55 -1.34 8.58
CA MET A 197 4.85 -1.51 9.24
C MET A 197 4.71 -1.39 10.74
N ASP A 198 5.21 -2.40 11.45
CA ASP A 198 5.40 -2.35 12.90
C ASP A 198 6.75 -1.69 13.23
N LEU A 199 6.69 -0.46 13.69
CA LEU A 199 7.84 0.36 14.11
C LEU A 199 8.03 0.37 15.62
N SER A 200 7.56 -0.64 16.34
CA SER A 200 7.63 -0.74 17.80
C SER A 200 9.06 -0.64 18.31
N THR A 201 9.24 0.21 19.34
CA THR A 201 10.50 0.44 20.05
C THR A 201 10.34 0.30 21.56
N GLY A 202 9.14 -0.06 22.03
CA GLY A 202 8.81 -0.23 23.43
C GLY A 202 9.21 -1.60 23.98
N LYS A 203 8.70 -1.91 25.17
CA LYS A 203 8.83 -3.25 25.77
C LYS A 203 7.95 -4.26 25.03
N ASN A 204 8.32 -5.55 25.09
CA ASN A 204 7.56 -6.67 24.50
C ASN A 204 7.37 -6.58 22.97
N ILE A 205 8.37 -6.08 22.24
CA ILE A 205 8.35 -5.96 20.77
C ILE A 205 7.99 -7.32 20.13
N HIS A 206 8.56 -8.42 20.62
CA HIS A 206 8.32 -9.77 20.10
C HIS A 206 6.83 -10.15 20.20
N GLU A 207 6.23 -10.01 21.38
CA GLU A 207 4.83 -10.36 21.62
C GLU A 207 3.88 -9.45 20.85
N THR A 208 4.14 -8.14 20.85
CA THR A 208 3.35 -7.15 20.08
C THR A 208 3.31 -7.54 18.61
N ARG A 209 4.46 -7.84 18.01
CA ARG A 209 4.56 -8.23 16.61
C ARG A 209 3.85 -9.54 16.30
N GLU A 210 3.94 -10.54 17.20
CA GLU A 210 3.22 -11.80 17.03
C GLU A 210 1.70 -11.56 16.93
N TRP A 211 1.13 -10.73 17.81
CA TRP A 211 -0.29 -10.39 17.75
C TRP A 211 -0.65 -9.59 16.50
N ILE A 212 0.21 -8.67 16.08
CA ILE A 212 0.02 -7.91 14.83
C ILE A 212 -0.03 -8.90 13.64
N LEU A 213 0.94 -9.80 13.52
CA LEU A 213 1.02 -10.77 12.42
C LEU A 213 -0.19 -11.70 12.36
N ARG A 214 -0.57 -12.31 13.49
CA ARG A 214 -1.73 -13.24 13.55
C ARG A 214 -3.06 -12.55 13.24
N ASN A 215 -3.14 -11.22 13.35
CA ASN A 215 -4.34 -10.44 13.08
C ASN A 215 -4.25 -9.60 11.80
N SER A 216 -3.22 -9.76 11.00
CA SER A 216 -3.04 -8.99 9.78
C SER A 216 -3.48 -9.75 8.52
N PRO A 217 -4.42 -9.20 7.74
CA PRO A 217 -4.73 -9.72 6.40
C PRO A 217 -3.79 -9.16 5.34
N VAL A 218 -2.93 -8.19 5.68
CA VAL A 218 -2.00 -7.51 4.77
C VAL A 218 -0.55 -7.80 5.18
N PRO A 219 0.42 -7.64 4.26
CA PRO A 219 1.82 -7.82 4.60
C PRO A 219 2.28 -6.91 5.74
N ILE A 220 3.09 -7.45 6.64
CA ILE A 220 3.72 -6.73 7.73
C ILE A 220 5.19 -6.51 7.43
N GLY A 221 5.60 -5.23 7.49
CA GLY A 221 6.99 -4.83 7.44
C GLY A 221 7.55 -4.45 8.80
N THR A 222 8.86 -4.53 8.96
CA THR A 222 9.57 -4.08 10.16
C THR A 222 10.90 -3.43 9.80
N VAL A 223 11.49 -2.78 10.80
CA VAL A 223 12.86 -2.25 10.74
C VAL A 223 13.69 -2.99 11.80
N PRO A 224 14.31 -4.15 11.47
CA PRO A 224 14.91 -5.05 12.46
C PRO A 224 15.98 -4.40 13.34
N ILE A 225 16.67 -3.39 12.83
CA ILE A 225 17.70 -2.66 13.59
C ILE A 225 17.13 -2.00 14.87
N TYR A 226 15.82 -1.71 14.95
CA TYR A 226 15.22 -1.13 16.15
C TYR A 226 15.18 -2.12 17.31
N GLN A 227 14.75 -3.36 17.04
CA GLN A 227 14.78 -4.42 18.04
C GLN A 227 16.22 -4.83 18.38
N ALA A 228 17.11 -4.88 17.41
CA ALA A 228 18.52 -5.15 17.66
C ALA A 228 19.16 -4.06 18.56
N LEU A 229 18.80 -2.80 18.34
CA LEU A 229 19.26 -1.68 19.17
C LEU A 229 18.73 -1.79 20.62
N GLU A 230 17.46 -2.17 20.77
CA GLU A 230 16.86 -2.36 22.10
C GLU A 230 17.60 -3.47 22.87
N ARG A 231 17.97 -4.57 22.20
CA ARG A 231 18.73 -5.68 22.80
C ARG A 231 20.10 -5.29 23.34
N VAL A 232 20.72 -4.24 22.80
CA VAL A 232 22.00 -3.70 23.27
C VAL A 232 21.84 -2.44 24.14
N GLY A 233 20.64 -2.24 24.71
CA GLY A 233 20.36 -1.14 25.63
C GLY A 233 20.34 0.24 24.99
N GLY A 234 20.00 0.32 23.69
CA GLY A 234 19.83 1.58 22.96
C GLY A 234 21.15 2.25 22.54
N ARG A 235 22.26 1.57 22.55
CA ARG A 235 23.58 2.10 22.17
C ARG A 235 24.00 1.58 20.79
N PRO A 236 23.94 2.42 19.74
CA PRO A 236 24.31 2.02 18.38
C PRO A 236 25.70 1.38 18.28
N GLU A 237 26.68 1.91 19.02
CA GLU A 237 28.05 1.42 19.05
C GLU A 237 28.21 0.00 19.59
N ASP A 238 27.25 -0.52 20.35
CA ASP A 238 27.27 -1.87 20.91
C ASP A 238 26.59 -2.91 19.99
N LEU A 239 26.01 -2.48 18.86
CA LEU A 239 25.43 -3.39 17.87
C LEU A 239 26.50 -4.30 17.27
N THR A 240 26.16 -5.58 17.12
CA THR A 240 27.00 -6.56 16.43
C THR A 240 26.23 -7.26 15.32
N TRP A 241 26.95 -7.88 14.40
CA TRP A 241 26.34 -8.71 13.36
C TRP A 241 25.49 -9.84 13.94
N GLU A 242 25.99 -10.50 15.00
CA GLU A 242 25.32 -11.64 15.63
C GLU A 242 23.96 -11.23 16.21
N VAL A 243 23.90 -10.12 16.94
CA VAL A 243 22.63 -9.58 17.50
C VAL A 243 21.66 -9.23 16.38
N TYR A 244 22.15 -8.61 15.31
CA TYR A 244 21.31 -8.24 14.18
C TYR A 244 20.83 -9.49 13.41
N ARG A 245 21.72 -10.44 13.10
CA ARG A 245 21.38 -11.71 12.46
C ARG A 245 20.31 -12.48 13.22
N ASP A 246 20.49 -12.64 14.53
CA ASP A 246 19.55 -13.38 15.38
C ASP A 246 18.18 -12.66 15.44
N THR A 247 18.17 -11.32 15.34
CA THR A 247 16.94 -10.53 15.22
C THR A 247 16.24 -10.76 13.88
N LEU A 248 17.00 -10.82 12.77
CA LEU A 248 16.43 -11.11 11.45
C LEU A 248 15.77 -12.49 11.41
N VAL A 249 16.46 -13.50 11.93
CA VAL A 249 15.95 -14.89 11.97
C VAL A 249 14.67 -14.95 12.80
N GLU A 250 14.67 -14.38 14.01
CA GLU A 250 13.47 -14.33 14.86
C GLU A 250 12.27 -13.71 14.15
N GLN A 251 12.46 -12.55 13.52
CA GLN A 251 11.38 -11.85 12.84
C GLN A 251 10.89 -12.59 11.59
N ALA A 252 11.79 -13.22 10.84
CA ALA A 252 11.45 -14.07 9.71
C ALA A 252 10.66 -15.31 10.13
N GLU A 253 11.04 -15.95 11.25
CA GLU A 253 10.33 -17.09 11.83
C GLU A 253 8.94 -16.73 12.35
N GLN A 254 8.75 -15.52 12.88
CA GLN A 254 7.43 -15.01 13.27
C GLN A 254 6.51 -14.76 12.06
N GLY A 255 7.06 -14.46 10.88
CA GLY A 255 6.28 -14.27 9.67
C GLY A 255 6.29 -12.85 9.10
N VAL A 256 7.25 -12.00 9.47
CA VAL A 256 7.39 -10.67 8.87
C VAL A 256 7.63 -10.80 7.36
N ASP A 257 6.90 -10.05 6.55
CA ASP A 257 6.87 -10.22 5.10
C ASP A 257 7.96 -9.41 4.37
N TYR A 258 8.39 -8.29 4.96
CA TYR A 258 9.50 -7.51 4.40
C TYR A 258 10.27 -6.75 5.49
N PHE A 259 11.57 -6.61 5.26
CA PHE A 259 12.47 -5.90 6.17
C PHE A 259 13.01 -4.63 5.53
N THR A 260 12.92 -3.51 6.28
CA THR A 260 13.69 -2.31 5.95
C THR A 260 15.12 -2.47 6.44
N VAL A 261 16.07 -2.46 5.50
CA VAL A 261 17.50 -2.65 5.75
C VAL A 261 18.29 -1.48 5.16
N HIS A 262 18.88 -0.64 6.02
CA HIS A 262 19.63 0.55 5.63
C HIS A 262 21.07 0.22 5.20
N ALA A 263 21.23 -0.76 4.31
CA ALA A 263 22.54 -1.24 3.85
C ALA A 263 23.27 -0.26 2.93
N GLY A 264 22.56 0.73 2.38
CA GLY A 264 23.12 1.77 1.52
C GLY A 264 23.83 2.91 2.28
N VAL A 265 23.70 2.99 3.60
CA VAL A 265 24.39 3.99 4.43
C VAL A 265 25.85 3.59 4.59
N LEU A 266 26.71 4.13 3.74
CA LEU A 266 28.14 3.81 3.75
C LEU A 266 28.95 4.89 4.49
N LEU A 267 30.04 4.46 5.15
CA LEU A 267 30.94 5.35 5.90
C LEU A 267 31.37 6.56 5.08
N ARG A 268 31.70 6.36 3.79
CA ARG A 268 32.13 7.43 2.86
C ARG A 268 31.05 8.47 2.53
N TYR A 269 29.76 8.15 2.74
CA TYR A 269 28.64 9.07 2.45
C TYR A 269 28.28 9.95 3.64
N ILE A 270 28.62 9.53 4.86
CA ILE A 270 28.28 10.27 6.08
C ILE A 270 28.81 11.72 6.05
N PRO A 271 30.05 12.00 5.63
CA PRO A 271 30.54 13.38 5.54
C PRO A 271 29.74 14.26 4.57
N MET A 272 29.10 13.69 3.54
CA MET A 272 28.30 14.44 2.58
C MET A 272 27.05 15.09 3.22
N THR A 273 26.60 14.56 4.37
CA THR A 273 25.45 15.10 5.10
C THR A 273 25.79 16.24 6.07
N ALA A 274 27.07 16.58 6.22
CA ALA A 274 27.53 17.52 7.24
C ALA A 274 26.98 18.95 7.07
N ASN A 275 26.67 19.34 5.84
CA ASN A 275 26.15 20.68 5.52
C ASN A 275 24.64 20.70 5.29
N ARG A 276 23.94 19.59 5.51
CA ARG A 276 22.48 19.52 5.41
C ARG A 276 21.80 20.36 6.47
N MET A 277 20.66 20.93 6.12
CA MET A 277 19.79 21.67 7.05
C MET A 277 19.33 20.77 8.20
N THR A 278 18.97 19.51 7.90
CA THR A 278 18.41 18.56 8.88
C THR A 278 19.29 17.33 9.13
N GLY A 279 20.46 17.22 8.49
CA GLY A 279 21.41 16.13 8.70
C GLY A 279 20.85 14.77 8.23
N ILE A 280 20.92 13.74 9.10
CA ILE A 280 20.41 12.38 8.85
C ILE A 280 19.15 12.19 9.67
N VAL A 281 17.98 12.29 9.05
CA VAL A 281 16.67 12.21 9.72
C VAL A 281 16.11 10.78 9.84
N SER A 282 16.61 9.84 9.03
CA SER A 282 16.26 8.43 9.17
C SER A 282 16.80 7.86 10.46
N ARG A 283 15.92 7.25 11.29
CA ARG A 283 16.36 6.59 12.53
C ARG A 283 17.36 5.46 12.26
N GLY A 284 17.07 4.58 11.30
CA GLY A 284 17.97 3.49 10.91
C GLY A 284 19.26 4.03 10.30
N GLY A 285 19.16 5.06 9.45
CA GLY A 285 20.33 5.74 8.87
C GLY A 285 21.24 6.35 9.92
N SER A 286 20.70 7.09 10.90
CA SER A 286 21.48 7.71 11.96
C SER A 286 22.11 6.70 12.92
N ILE A 287 21.42 5.59 13.23
CA ILE A 287 21.97 4.48 14.01
C ILE A 287 23.21 3.90 13.32
N MET A 288 23.09 3.58 12.02
CA MET A 288 24.20 2.99 11.27
C MET A 288 25.32 3.98 11.02
N ALA A 289 25.04 5.25 10.76
CA ALA A 289 26.04 6.30 10.64
C ALA A 289 26.86 6.44 11.94
N LYS A 290 26.19 6.44 13.09
CA LYS A 290 26.87 6.47 14.41
C LYS A 290 27.74 5.23 14.62
N TRP A 291 27.25 4.05 14.27
CA TRP A 291 28.01 2.80 14.34
C TRP A 291 29.28 2.86 13.49
N CYS A 292 29.15 3.24 12.21
CA CYS A 292 30.27 3.36 11.27
C CYS A 292 31.36 4.32 11.78
N LEU A 293 30.96 5.48 12.32
CA LEU A 293 31.90 6.47 12.88
C LEU A 293 32.57 5.97 14.16
N ALA A 294 31.85 5.30 15.06
CA ALA A 294 32.40 4.76 16.30
C ALA A 294 33.44 3.69 16.06
N HIS A 295 33.23 2.83 15.06
CA HIS A 295 34.12 1.72 14.75
C HIS A 295 35.14 2.01 13.65
N HIS A 296 35.04 3.16 12.96
CA HIS A 296 35.85 3.49 11.79
C HIS A 296 35.82 2.37 10.72
N GLN A 297 34.66 1.75 10.54
CA GLN A 297 34.43 0.61 9.65
C GLN A 297 33.17 0.80 8.83
N GLU A 298 33.10 0.08 7.70
CA GLU A 298 31.91 0.01 6.88
C GLU A 298 30.81 -0.78 7.59
N SER A 299 29.57 -0.39 7.39
CA SER A 299 28.38 -1.01 7.97
C SER A 299 28.35 -2.51 7.79
N PHE A 300 28.05 -3.28 8.87
CA PHE A 300 27.84 -4.72 8.76
C PHE A 300 26.59 -5.05 7.92
N LEU A 301 25.61 -4.16 7.80
CA LEU A 301 24.47 -4.34 6.90
C LEU A 301 24.91 -4.43 5.43
N TYR A 302 25.94 -3.68 5.05
CA TYR A 302 26.54 -3.74 3.73
C TYR A 302 27.52 -4.91 3.59
N THR A 303 28.46 -5.06 4.52
CA THR A 303 29.53 -6.07 4.42
C THR A 303 29.02 -7.51 4.58
N ARG A 304 27.86 -7.71 5.24
CA ARG A 304 27.18 -9.00 5.43
C ARG A 304 25.88 -9.12 4.61
N PHE A 305 25.75 -8.32 3.57
CA PHE A 305 24.50 -8.26 2.81
C PHE A 305 24.12 -9.61 2.16
N ARG A 306 25.11 -10.41 1.75
CA ARG A 306 24.88 -11.74 1.18
C ARG A 306 24.31 -12.72 2.21
N GLU A 307 24.80 -12.68 3.45
CA GLU A 307 24.27 -13.49 4.54
C GLU A 307 22.84 -13.07 4.92
N ILE A 308 22.53 -11.77 4.81
CA ILE A 308 21.14 -11.28 4.97
C ILE A 308 20.27 -11.87 3.86
N CYS A 309 20.72 -11.87 2.61
CA CYS A 309 19.97 -12.47 1.49
C CYS A 309 19.70 -13.97 1.71
N GLU A 310 20.64 -14.73 2.26
CA GLU A 310 20.45 -16.16 2.57
C GLU A 310 19.33 -16.37 3.60
N ILE A 311 19.27 -15.54 4.65
CA ILE A 311 18.20 -15.59 5.64
C ILE A 311 16.86 -15.28 4.98
N MET A 312 16.76 -14.18 4.23
CA MET A 312 15.51 -13.74 3.63
C MET A 312 14.98 -14.72 2.59
N ARG A 313 15.88 -15.34 1.81
CA ARG A 313 15.56 -16.40 0.86
C ARG A 313 14.88 -17.61 1.50
N ALA A 314 15.28 -17.96 2.71
CA ALA A 314 14.78 -19.15 3.41
C ALA A 314 13.29 -19.03 3.80
N TYR A 315 12.79 -17.81 3.96
CA TYR A 315 11.44 -17.52 4.46
C TYR A 315 10.55 -16.77 3.46
N ASP A 316 11.04 -16.43 2.27
CA ASP A 316 10.37 -15.54 1.29
C ASP A 316 10.10 -14.14 1.86
N VAL A 317 11.06 -13.59 2.60
CA VAL A 317 11.02 -12.21 3.06
C VAL A 317 11.56 -11.29 1.97
N SER A 318 10.88 -10.19 1.71
CA SER A 318 11.31 -9.19 0.70
C SER A 318 12.16 -8.10 1.35
N PHE A 319 13.10 -7.52 0.59
CA PHE A 319 13.77 -6.29 1.00
C PHE A 319 12.88 -5.06 0.79
N SER A 320 12.90 -4.17 1.78
CA SER A 320 12.76 -2.73 1.59
C SER A 320 14.15 -2.14 1.84
N LEU A 321 14.92 -1.85 0.77
CA LEU A 321 16.24 -1.26 0.91
C LEU A 321 16.09 0.19 1.37
N GLY A 322 16.41 0.42 2.65
CA GLY A 322 16.13 1.66 3.36
C GLY A 322 16.90 2.85 2.81
N ASP A 323 16.25 4.01 2.79
CA ASP A 323 16.81 5.32 2.42
C ASP A 323 17.34 6.06 3.66
N GLY A 324 18.38 5.54 4.26
CA GLY A 324 18.97 6.10 5.49
C GLY A 324 19.49 7.53 5.36
N LEU A 325 19.80 7.94 4.13
CA LEU A 325 20.28 9.29 3.81
C LEU A 325 19.23 10.13 3.06
N ARG A 326 17.93 9.80 3.20
CA ARG A 326 16.86 10.62 2.62
C ARG A 326 16.88 12.06 3.15
N PRO A 327 16.49 13.07 2.35
CA PRO A 327 16.36 14.44 2.81
C PRO A 327 15.23 14.58 3.83
N GLY A 328 15.48 15.36 4.88
CA GLY A 328 14.51 15.70 5.92
C GLY A 328 13.99 17.13 5.82
N SER A 329 14.38 17.86 4.78
CA SER A 329 13.88 19.18 4.43
C SER A 329 13.97 19.40 2.92
N ILE A 330 13.18 20.36 2.44
CA ILE A 330 13.23 20.78 1.02
C ILE A 330 14.63 21.27 0.62
N ALA A 331 15.37 21.86 1.55
CA ALA A 331 16.72 22.37 1.31
C ALA A 331 17.74 21.26 1.00
N ASP A 332 17.51 20.06 1.48
CA ASP A 332 18.42 18.90 1.34
C ASP A 332 18.02 17.97 0.18
N ALA A 333 16.93 18.31 -0.54
CA ALA A 333 16.37 17.45 -1.58
C ALA A 333 17.33 17.23 -2.76
N ASN A 334 17.42 15.98 -3.21
CA ASN A 334 18.23 15.56 -4.37
C ASN A 334 19.73 15.88 -4.23
N ASP A 335 20.25 15.90 -3.00
CA ASP A 335 21.65 16.12 -2.77
C ASP A 335 22.54 14.90 -3.12
N GLU A 336 23.85 15.11 -3.04
CA GLU A 336 24.83 14.08 -3.37
C GLU A 336 24.73 12.85 -2.45
N ALA A 337 24.46 13.04 -1.16
CA ALA A 337 24.34 11.94 -0.20
C ALA A 337 23.14 11.04 -0.51
N GLN A 338 21.98 11.63 -0.79
CA GLN A 338 20.77 10.88 -1.19
C GLN A 338 21.03 10.05 -2.43
N PHE A 339 21.59 10.64 -3.47
CA PHE A 339 21.80 9.93 -4.74
C PHE A 339 22.95 8.93 -4.69
N ALA A 340 23.96 9.14 -3.84
CA ALA A 340 25.00 8.14 -3.60
C ALA A 340 24.44 6.88 -2.94
N GLU A 341 23.55 7.03 -1.95
CA GLU A 341 22.84 5.90 -1.35
C GLU A 341 21.94 5.20 -2.36
N LEU A 342 21.18 5.93 -3.18
CA LEU A 342 20.30 5.35 -4.20
C LEU A 342 21.07 4.47 -5.21
N LYS A 343 22.27 4.89 -5.62
CA LYS A 343 23.14 4.06 -6.46
C LYS A 343 23.55 2.77 -5.76
N THR A 344 23.90 2.85 -4.49
CA THR A 344 24.24 1.67 -3.69
C THR A 344 23.02 0.75 -3.52
N GLN A 345 21.82 1.29 -3.35
CA GLN A 345 20.60 0.47 -3.36
C GLN A 345 20.44 -0.29 -4.69
N GLY A 346 20.77 0.32 -5.83
CA GLY A 346 20.76 -0.36 -7.12
C GLY A 346 21.76 -1.53 -7.18
N GLU A 347 23.00 -1.34 -6.68
CA GLU A 347 23.99 -2.40 -6.57
C GLU A 347 23.49 -3.55 -5.67
N LEU A 348 22.94 -3.23 -4.53
CA LEU A 348 22.39 -4.21 -3.58
C LEU A 348 21.17 -4.94 -4.14
N THR A 349 20.35 -4.28 -4.94
CA THR A 349 19.21 -4.88 -5.64
C THR A 349 19.67 -6.03 -6.53
N THR A 350 20.74 -5.83 -7.33
CA THR A 350 21.27 -6.90 -8.19
C THR A 350 21.82 -8.06 -7.39
N ILE A 351 22.51 -7.79 -6.26
CA ILE A 351 23.00 -8.83 -5.37
C ILE A 351 21.84 -9.64 -4.77
N ALA A 352 20.79 -9.00 -4.29
CA ALA A 352 19.63 -9.71 -3.74
C ALA A 352 18.95 -10.60 -4.80
N TRP A 353 18.86 -10.13 -6.03
CA TRP A 353 18.33 -10.93 -7.14
C TRP A 353 19.18 -12.15 -7.50
N GLU A 354 20.51 -12.12 -7.24
CA GLU A 354 21.37 -13.34 -7.37
C GLU A 354 20.92 -14.45 -6.41
N TYR A 355 20.32 -14.08 -5.28
CA TYR A 355 19.78 -14.99 -4.26
C TYR A 355 18.29 -15.29 -4.42
N ASP A 356 17.64 -14.84 -5.49
CA ASP A 356 16.19 -14.91 -5.71
C ASP A 356 15.37 -14.20 -4.62
N VAL A 357 15.90 -13.16 -4.00
CA VAL A 357 15.19 -12.34 -3.01
C VAL A 357 14.54 -11.16 -3.69
N GLN A 358 13.25 -10.95 -3.40
CA GLN A 358 12.47 -9.81 -3.91
C GLN A 358 12.92 -8.51 -3.26
N VAL A 359 12.96 -7.42 -4.02
CA VAL A 359 13.45 -6.11 -3.57
C VAL A 359 12.49 -5.00 -3.96
N MET A 360 12.21 -4.10 -3.04
CA MET A 360 11.80 -2.72 -3.31
C MET A 360 12.81 -1.76 -2.68
N ASN A 361 12.95 -0.56 -3.27
CA ASN A 361 13.86 0.48 -2.78
C ASN A 361 13.04 1.55 -2.08
N GLU A 362 13.53 2.05 -0.95
CA GLU A 362 12.94 3.22 -0.29
C GLU A 362 13.46 4.52 -0.92
N GLY A 363 12.64 5.56 -0.85
CA GLY A 363 12.93 6.85 -1.43
C GLY A 363 12.43 8.02 -0.60
N PRO A 364 12.65 9.25 -1.10
CA PRO A 364 12.78 10.46 -0.31
C PRO A 364 11.51 10.89 0.44
N GLY A 365 11.74 11.60 1.56
CA GLY A 365 10.68 12.17 2.38
C GLY A 365 10.33 13.62 2.01
N HIS A 366 11.30 14.47 1.68
CA HIS A 366 11.09 15.89 1.40
C HIS A 366 11.67 16.25 0.04
N VAL A 367 10.82 16.52 -0.95
CA VAL A 367 11.25 16.90 -2.31
C VAL A 367 10.26 17.92 -2.89
N PRO A 368 10.72 19.10 -3.30
CA PRO A 368 9.86 20.08 -3.94
C PRO A 368 9.38 19.55 -5.30
N MET A 369 8.18 19.95 -5.71
CA MET A 369 7.46 19.38 -6.86
C MET A 369 8.30 19.23 -8.13
N HIS A 370 9.12 20.25 -8.45
CA HIS A 370 9.91 20.27 -9.69
C HIS A 370 11.08 19.26 -9.72
N LEU A 371 11.50 18.71 -8.56
CA LEU A 371 12.55 17.70 -8.46
C LEU A 371 12.04 16.26 -8.35
N ILE A 372 10.73 16.05 -8.18
CA ILE A 372 10.12 14.72 -7.97
C ILE A 372 10.36 13.81 -9.19
N LYS A 373 10.19 14.35 -10.40
CA LYS A 373 10.37 13.57 -11.62
C LYS A 373 11.79 13.03 -11.76
N GLU A 374 12.79 13.88 -11.54
CA GLU A 374 14.21 13.50 -11.55
C GLU A 374 14.50 12.36 -10.57
N ASN A 375 13.93 12.45 -9.36
CA ASN A 375 14.09 11.44 -8.33
C ASN A 375 13.59 10.06 -8.81
N MET A 376 12.40 10.02 -9.40
CA MET A 376 11.81 8.79 -9.94
C MET A 376 12.60 8.23 -11.12
N GLU A 377 13.01 9.08 -12.05
CA GLU A 377 13.78 8.67 -13.24
C GLU A 377 15.12 8.05 -12.86
N LYS A 378 15.83 8.64 -11.89
CA LYS A 378 17.08 8.09 -11.36
C LYS A 378 16.89 6.73 -10.67
N GLN A 379 15.80 6.59 -9.90
CA GLN A 379 15.51 5.30 -9.26
C GLN A 379 15.23 4.21 -10.31
N LEU A 380 14.42 4.49 -11.31
CA LEU A 380 14.12 3.53 -12.38
C LEU A 380 15.40 3.08 -13.11
N GLU A 381 16.29 4.03 -13.40
CA GLU A 381 17.55 3.75 -14.09
C GLU A 381 18.53 2.97 -13.20
N TRP A 382 18.80 3.48 -11.99
CA TRP A 382 19.86 2.95 -11.14
C TRP A 382 19.47 1.70 -10.37
N CYS A 383 18.17 1.57 -10.04
CA CYS A 383 17.64 0.40 -9.34
C CYS A 383 16.93 -0.59 -10.28
N HIS A 384 17.20 -0.53 -11.59
CA HIS A 384 16.76 -1.52 -12.59
C HIS A 384 15.25 -1.74 -12.62
N GLU A 385 14.46 -0.68 -12.45
CA GLU A 385 13.00 -0.70 -12.39
C GLU A 385 12.40 -1.50 -11.21
N ALA A 386 13.19 -1.86 -10.20
CA ALA A 386 12.65 -2.42 -8.95
C ALA A 386 11.59 -1.47 -8.36
N PRO A 387 10.56 -1.97 -7.66
CA PRO A 387 9.53 -1.12 -7.07
C PRO A 387 10.12 -0.03 -6.18
N PHE A 388 9.60 1.18 -6.29
CA PHE A 388 9.96 2.30 -5.44
C PHE A 388 8.90 2.48 -4.35
N TYR A 389 9.35 2.63 -3.12
CA TYR A 389 8.54 2.89 -1.94
C TYR A 389 8.95 4.22 -1.33
N THR A 390 8.06 5.22 -1.33
CA THR A 390 8.42 6.61 -0.98
C THR A 390 7.65 7.11 0.22
N LEU A 391 8.32 7.91 1.07
CA LEU A 391 7.70 8.65 2.16
C LEU A 391 7.16 9.99 1.63
N GLY A 392 5.97 10.00 1.11
CA GLY A 392 5.39 11.13 0.40
C GLY A 392 5.81 11.16 -1.06
N PRO A 393 6.61 12.16 -1.52
CA PRO A 393 7.34 13.14 -0.71
C PRO A 393 6.52 14.37 -0.28
N LEU A 394 6.92 14.95 0.85
CA LEU A 394 6.44 16.27 1.29
C LEU A 394 6.98 17.35 0.33
N THR A 395 6.07 18.14 -0.23
CA THR A 395 6.44 19.13 -1.26
C THR A 395 6.80 20.50 -0.70
N THR A 396 6.59 20.70 0.59
CA THR A 396 6.93 21.92 1.37
C THR A 396 7.02 21.61 2.86
N ASP A 397 7.80 22.39 3.60
CA ASP A 397 8.04 22.19 5.04
C ASP A 397 7.21 23.15 5.92
N VAL A 398 6.36 24.00 5.33
CA VAL A 398 5.72 25.13 6.05
C VAL A 398 4.41 24.77 6.76
N ALA A 399 4.00 23.51 6.75
CA ALA A 399 2.65 23.13 7.17
C ALA A 399 2.61 22.04 8.27
N PRO A 400 3.29 22.20 9.42
CA PRO A 400 3.15 21.25 10.53
C PRO A 400 1.67 21.09 10.93
N GLY A 401 1.21 19.84 11.12
CA GLY A 401 -0.20 19.52 11.35
C GLY A 401 -1.00 19.25 10.07
N TYR A 402 -0.46 19.59 8.91
CA TYR A 402 -1.02 19.33 7.59
C TYR A 402 -0.06 18.52 6.69
N ASP A 403 0.93 17.87 7.27
CA ASP A 403 1.95 17.12 6.53
C ASP A 403 1.35 16.00 5.66
N HIS A 404 0.22 15.42 6.07
CA HIS A 404 -0.55 14.47 5.27
C HIS A 404 -1.08 15.07 3.95
N ILE A 405 -1.32 16.38 3.90
CA ILE A 405 -1.76 17.08 2.67
C ILE A 405 -0.54 17.40 1.80
N THR A 406 0.51 18.01 2.38
CA THR A 406 1.71 18.39 1.62
C THR A 406 2.40 17.18 1.00
N SER A 407 2.41 16.07 1.71
CA SER A 407 2.96 14.80 1.24
C SER A 407 2.06 14.09 0.24
N ALA A 408 0.72 14.14 0.37
CA ALA A 408 -0.19 13.57 -0.60
C ALA A 408 -0.07 14.22 -1.99
N ILE A 409 0.26 15.52 -2.05
CA ILE A 409 0.56 16.20 -3.32
C ILE A 409 1.74 15.53 -4.02
N GLY A 410 2.86 15.36 -3.32
CA GLY A 410 4.05 14.73 -3.87
C GLY A 410 3.85 13.23 -4.14
N ALA A 411 3.10 12.55 -3.29
CA ALA A 411 2.74 11.14 -3.44
C ALA A 411 1.95 10.89 -4.73
N ALA A 412 0.97 11.74 -5.04
CA ALA A 412 0.21 11.65 -6.30
C ALA A 412 1.14 11.84 -7.52
N MET A 413 2.07 12.81 -7.45
CA MET A 413 3.01 13.07 -8.54
C MET A 413 4.00 11.92 -8.74
N ILE A 414 4.64 11.46 -7.68
CA ILE A 414 5.66 10.42 -7.80
C ILE A 414 5.02 9.07 -8.13
N GLY A 415 3.80 8.81 -7.63
CA GLY A 415 2.98 7.64 -7.99
C GLY A 415 2.64 7.62 -9.49
N TRP A 416 2.27 8.77 -10.05
CA TRP A 416 2.06 8.91 -11.50
C TRP A 416 3.34 8.60 -12.29
N TYR A 417 4.50 9.07 -11.83
CA TYR A 417 5.78 8.81 -12.49
C TYR A 417 6.29 7.38 -12.32
N GLY A 418 5.77 6.59 -11.38
CA GLY A 418 6.12 5.17 -11.30
C GLY A 418 6.34 4.57 -9.91
N THR A 419 6.23 5.36 -8.83
CA THR A 419 6.29 4.79 -7.46
C THR A 419 5.18 3.75 -7.28
N ALA A 420 5.54 2.63 -6.68
CA ALA A 420 4.68 1.47 -6.52
C ALA A 420 3.97 1.42 -5.17
N MET A 421 4.59 1.97 -4.13
CA MET A 421 4.04 2.03 -2.79
C MET A 421 4.37 3.37 -2.13
N LEU A 422 3.42 3.88 -1.38
CA LEU A 422 3.49 5.15 -0.67
C LEU A 422 3.45 4.89 0.84
N CYS A 423 4.44 5.38 1.57
CA CYS A 423 4.37 5.45 3.03
C CYS A 423 3.47 6.62 3.42
N TYR A 424 2.41 6.35 4.14
CA TYR A 424 1.51 7.40 4.58
C TYR A 424 2.20 8.36 5.56
N VAL A 425 1.70 9.59 5.59
CA VAL A 425 2.04 10.61 6.55
C VAL A 425 0.75 11.02 7.27
N THR A 426 0.81 11.19 8.58
CA THR A 426 -0.33 11.62 9.38
C THR A 426 -0.27 13.12 9.68
N PRO A 427 -1.38 13.74 10.14
CA PRO A 427 -1.34 15.13 10.61
C PRO A 427 -0.32 15.39 11.73
N LYS A 428 0.09 14.35 12.45
CA LYS A 428 1.06 14.43 13.54
C LYS A 428 2.50 14.12 13.17
N GLU A 429 2.80 14.00 11.89
CA GLU A 429 4.20 13.89 11.45
C GLU A 429 5.01 15.04 12.03
N HIS A 430 6.22 14.78 12.49
CA HIS A 430 7.11 15.72 13.18
C HIS A 430 6.58 16.31 14.52
N LEU A 431 5.33 15.97 14.95
CA LEU A 431 4.70 16.57 16.13
C LEU A 431 4.42 15.56 17.26
N GLY A 432 4.12 14.31 16.95
CA GLY A 432 3.79 13.32 17.99
C GLY A 432 3.25 11.99 17.44
N LEU A 433 2.90 11.09 18.36
CA LEU A 433 2.31 9.79 18.01
C LEU A 433 0.87 9.96 17.50
N PRO A 434 0.52 9.34 16.36
CA PRO A 434 -0.83 9.40 15.83
C PRO A 434 -1.80 8.54 16.65
N ASN A 435 -3.02 9.04 16.83
CA ASN A 435 -4.17 8.29 17.28
C ASN A 435 -4.95 7.68 16.09
N LYS A 436 -6.08 7.00 16.34
CA LYS A 436 -6.90 6.38 15.28
C LYS A 436 -7.39 7.37 14.23
N ASP A 437 -7.81 8.57 14.65
CA ASP A 437 -8.31 9.59 13.71
C ASP A 437 -7.18 10.13 12.82
N ASP A 438 -5.99 10.31 13.38
CA ASP A 438 -4.80 10.70 12.64
C ASP A 438 -4.40 9.62 11.62
N VAL A 439 -4.47 8.33 12.02
CA VAL A 439 -4.24 7.19 11.11
C VAL A 439 -5.25 7.22 9.95
N LYS A 440 -6.54 7.37 10.25
CA LYS A 440 -7.59 7.48 9.22
C LYS A 440 -7.32 8.64 8.29
N ALA A 441 -7.03 9.84 8.82
CA ALA A 441 -6.75 11.03 8.01
C ALA A 441 -5.57 10.81 7.06
N GLY A 442 -4.49 10.20 7.54
CA GLY A 442 -3.34 9.85 6.73
C GLY A 442 -3.66 8.82 5.64
N VAL A 443 -4.34 7.72 6.00
CA VAL A 443 -4.73 6.68 5.03
C VAL A 443 -5.63 7.26 3.94
N ILE A 444 -6.65 8.04 4.31
CA ILE A 444 -7.57 8.65 3.33
C ILE A 444 -6.83 9.62 2.39
N ALA A 445 -5.95 10.48 2.92
CA ALA A 445 -5.16 11.39 2.10
C ALA A 445 -4.31 10.63 1.06
N TYR A 446 -3.70 9.53 1.49
CA TYR A 446 -2.86 8.72 0.62
C TYR A 446 -3.66 7.82 -0.35
N LYS A 447 -4.86 7.35 0.02
CA LYS A 447 -5.77 6.69 -0.93
C LYS A 447 -6.20 7.66 -2.04
N ILE A 448 -6.42 8.93 -1.71
CA ILE A 448 -6.71 9.96 -2.72
C ILE A 448 -5.51 10.13 -3.65
N ALA A 449 -4.29 10.25 -3.09
CA ALA A 449 -3.07 10.39 -3.87
C ALA A 449 -2.81 9.19 -4.80
N ALA A 450 -2.93 7.97 -4.27
CA ALA A 450 -2.76 6.72 -5.00
C ALA A 450 -3.77 6.59 -6.12
N HIS A 451 -5.06 6.85 -5.84
CA HIS A 451 -6.12 6.77 -6.84
C HIS A 451 -5.93 7.81 -7.96
N ALA A 452 -5.53 9.04 -7.62
CA ALA A 452 -5.19 10.07 -8.61
C ALA A 452 -4.02 9.64 -9.51
N ALA A 453 -3.00 9.00 -8.94
CA ALA A 453 -1.89 8.44 -9.70
C ALA A 453 -2.32 7.29 -10.61
N ASP A 454 -3.19 6.39 -10.14
CA ASP A 454 -3.72 5.27 -10.91
C ASP A 454 -4.58 5.73 -12.10
N LEU A 455 -5.39 6.78 -11.91
CA LEU A 455 -6.10 7.45 -13.01
C LEU A 455 -5.12 8.02 -14.04
N ALA A 456 -4.08 8.71 -13.60
CA ALA A 456 -3.07 9.31 -14.49
C ALA A 456 -2.25 8.27 -15.24
N LYS A 457 -1.99 7.09 -14.64
CA LYS A 457 -1.36 5.93 -15.29
C LYS A 457 -2.30 5.21 -16.27
N GLY A 458 -3.59 5.49 -16.23
CA GLY A 458 -4.60 4.83 -17.05
C GLY A 458 -4.93 3.40 -16.59
N HIS A 459 -4.82 3.11 -15.29
CA HIS A 459 -5.18 1.80 -14.76
C HIS A 459 -6.67 1.51 -15.02
N PRO A 460 -7.03 0.35 -15.62
CA PRO A 460 -8.38 0.12 -16.14
C PRO A 460 -9.49 0.16 -15.08
N HIS A 461 -9.17 -0.21 -13.83
CA HIS A 461 -10.15 -0.23 -12.74
C HIS A 461 -10.32 1.13 -12.03
N ALA A 462 -9.39 2.07 -12.17
CA ALA A 462 -9.47 3.35 -11.48
C ALA A 462 -10.65 4.18 -11.96
N ARG A 463 -10.80 4.34 -13.27
CA ARG A 463 -11.82 5.22 -13.88
C ARG A 463 -13.26 4.78 -13.63
N VAL A 464 -13.51 3.47 -13.56
CA VAL A 464 -14.87 2.93 -13.34
C VAL A 464 -15.49 3.46 -12.05
N TRP A 465 -14.68 3.62 -11.02
CA TRP A 465 -15.12 4.17 -9.73
C TRP A 465 -15.48 5.65 -9.84
N ASP A 466 -14.63 6.48 -10.45
CA ASP A 466 -14.89 7.90 -10.67
C ASP A 466 -16.13 8.15 -11.54
N ASP A 467 -16.29 7.38 -12.63
CA ASP A 467 -17.44 7.51 -13.53
C ASP A 467 -18.75 7.22 -12.78
N ALA A 468 -18.77 6.16 -11.95
CA ALA A 468 -19.94 5.80 -11.14
C ALA A 468 -20.30 6.87 -10.11
N LEU A 469 -19.30 7.37 -9.36
CA LEU A 469 -19.51 8.42 -8.37
C LEU A 469 -19.96 9.72 -9.04
N SER A 470 -19.36 10.09 -10.16
CA SER A 470 -19.72 11.28 -10.91
C SER A 470 -21.15 11.20 -11.47
N LYS A 471 -21.56 10.01 -11.95
CA LYS A 471 -22.94 9.76 -12.38
C LYS A 471 -23.91 9.87 -11.21
N ALA A 472 -23.61 9.22 -10.07
CA ALA A 472 -24.45 9.31 -8.87
C ALA A 472 -24.61 10.76 -8.39
N ARG A 473 -23.52 11.56 -8.43
CA ARG A 473 -23.55 12.98 -8.11
C ARG A 473 -24.41 13.80 -9.08
N PHE A 474 -24.27 13.56 -10.37
CA PHE A 474 -25.07 14.26 -11.38
C PHE A 474 -26.56 13.95 -11.25
N ASP A 475 -26.90 12.69 -10.94
CA ASP A 475 -28.28 12.21 -10.81
C ASP A 475 -28.91 12.52 -9.43
N PHE A 476 -28.18 13.21 -8.53
CA PHE A 476 -28.58 13.48 -7.14
C PHE A 476 -28.91 12.22 -6.33
N ARG A 477 -28.28 11.10 -6.67
CA ARG A 477 -28.37 9.84 -5.90
C ARG A 477 -27.41 9.91 -4.71
N TRP A 478 -27.79 10.70 -3.69
CA TRP A 478 -26.95 11.05 -2.56
C TRP A 478 -26.42 9.83 -1.82
N GLU A 479 -27.29 8.84 -1.57
CA GLU A 479 -26.89 7.61 -0.90
C GLU A 479 -25.79 6.86 -1.68
N ASP A 480 -25.93 6.77 -3.00
CA ASP A 480 -24.93 6.15 -3.86
C ASP A 480 -23.61 6.94 -3.84
N GLN A 481 -23.71 8.28 -3.89
CA GLN A 481 -22.54 9.15 -3.80
C GLN A 481 -21.78 8.95 -2.49
N PHE A 482 -22.48 8.84 -1.35
CA PHE A 482 -21.84 8.57 -0.07
C PHE A 482 -21.23 7.18 -0.03
N ASN A 483 -21.96 6.15 -0.46
CA ASN A 483 -21.50 4.77 -0.43
C ASN A 483 -20.30 4.49 -1.35
N LEU A 484 -20.18 5.27 -2.44
CA LEU A 484 -19.03 5.24 -3.35
C LEU A 484 -17.84 6.07 -2.84
N ALA A 485 -18.01 6.93 -1.84
CA ALA A 485 -16.91 7.73 -1.32
C ALA A 485 -15.83 6.86 -0.65
N LEU A 486 -14.59 7.35 -0.62
CA LEU A 486 -13.51 6.76 0.17
C LEU A 486 -13.83 6.76 1.66
N ASP A 487 -14.50 7.81 2.14
CA ASP A 487 -15.00 7.96 3.49
C ASP A 487 -16.50 8.29 3.47
N PRO A 488 -17.37 7.27 3.43
CA PRO A 488 -18.81 7.45 3.38
C PRO A 488 -19.37 8.23 4.57
N VAL A 489 -18.79 8.00 5.74
CA VAL A 489 -19.24 8.61 7.01
C VAL A 489 -19.01 10.12 6.98
N THR A 490 -17.82 10.55 6.60
CA THR A 490 -17.47 11.98 6.50
C THR A 490 -18.27 12.66 5.40
N ALA A 491 -18.41 12.01 4.22
CA ALA A 491 -19.18 12.56 3.11
C ALA A 491 -20.65 12.82 3.51
N ARG A 492 -21.27 11.85 4.19
CA ARG A 492 -22.64 11.99 4.72
C ARG A 492 -22.73 13.09 5.78
N ALA A 493 -21.82 13.10 6.75
CA ALA A 493 -21.83 14.06 7.84
C ALA A 493 -21.75 15.51 7.33
N TYR A 494 -20.92 15.79 6.35
CA TYR A 494 -20.78 17.12 5.75
C TYR A 494 -22.03 17.56 4.99
N HIS A 495 -22.64 16.63 4.24
CA HIS A 495 -23.91 16.92 3.55
C HIS A 495 -25.02 17.22 4.53
N ASP A 496 -25.18 16.36 5.55
CA ASP A 496 -26.28 16.45 6.52
C ASP A 496 -26.14 17.64 7.49
N ALA A 497 -24.93 18.10 7.76
CA ALA A 497 -24.68 19.25 8.65
C ALA A 497 -25.37 20.53 8.17
N THR A 498 -25.52 20.70 6.87
CA THR A 498 -26.10 21.91 6.26
C THR A 498 -27.52 21.70 5.71
N LEU A 499 -28.01 20.46 5.68
CA LEU A 499 -29.35 20.09 5.24
C LEU A 499 -30.05 19.19 6.30
N PRO A 500 -30.38 19.72 7.49
CA PRO A 500 -30.84 18.90 8.61
C PRO A 500 -32.27 18.35 8.44
N ALA A 501 -33.10 18.93 7.58
CA ALA A 501 -34.47 18.45 7.36
C ALA A 501 -34.50 17.19 6.47
N HIS A 502 -35.27 16.17 6.87
CA HIS A 502 -35.35 14.90 6.13
C HIS A 502 -35.67 15.06 4.63
N GLY A 503 -36.58 15.98 4.27
CA GLY A 503 -36.93 16.25 2.87
C GLY A 503 -35.81 16.91 2.05
N ALA A 504 -34.88 17.61 2.71
CA ALA A 504 -33.74 18.25 2.04
C ALA A 504 -32.61 17.27 1.71
N LYS A 505 -32.53 16.14 2.40
CA LYS A 505 -31.50 15.10 2.19
C LYS A 505 -31.64 14.35 0.87
N VAL A 506 -32.79 14.42 0.22
CA VAL A 506 -33.08 13.82 -1.08
C VAL A 506 -33.30 14.86 -2.17
N ALA A 507 -32.98 16.13 -1.89
CA ALA A 507 -33.20 17.23 -2.80
C ALA A 507 -32.26 17.17 -4.03
N HIS A 508 -32.71 17.69 -5.15
CA HIS A 508 -31.91 17.84 -6.38
C HIS A 508 -30.99 19.08 -6.33
N PHE A 509 -30.45 19.36 -5.16
CA PHE A 509 -29.45 20.43 -4.93
C PHE A 509 -28.76 20.18 -3.60
N CYS A 510 -27.57 20.75 -3.38
CA CYS A 510 -26.91 20.82 -2.08
C CYS A 510 -27.03 22.24 -1.51
N SER A 511 -26.67 22.40 -0.24
CA SER A 511 -26.72 23.70 0.45
C SER A 511 -25.84 24.79 -0.19
N MET A 512 -24.78 24.41 -0.92
CA MET A 512 -23.88 25.36 -1.58
C MET A 512 -24.59 26.21 -2.64
N CYS A 513 -25.35 25.58 -3.53
CA CYS A 513 -26.04 26.26 -4.62
C CYS A 513 -27.51 26.59 -4.27
N GLY A 514 -28.14 25.79 -3.41
CA GLY A 514 -29.58 25.88 -3.15
C GLY A 514 -30.44 25.53 -4.38
N PRO A 515 -31.78 25.63 -4.26
CA PRO A 515 -32.72 25.11 -5.26
C PRO A 515 -32.78 25.87 -6.60
N LYS A 516 -32.23 27.09 -6.67
CA LYS A 516 -32.36 27.95 -7.86
C LYS A 516 -31.08 28.09 -8.68
N PHE A 517 -29.94 27.71 -8.13
CA PHE A 517 -28.63 27.96 -8.71
C PHE A 517 -27.81 26.69 -8.96
N CYS A 518 -28.41 25.53 -8.78
CA CYS A 518 -27.70 24.26 -9.01
C CYS A 518 -27.48 24.05 -10.51
N SER A 519 -26.24 24.14 -10.97
CA SER A 519 -25.88 23.97 -12.38
C SER A 519 -26.24 22.58 -12.92
N MET A 520 -26.16 21.53 -12.08
CA MET A 520 -26.53 20.18 -12.50
C MET A 520 -28.03 20.04 -12.72
N GLU A 521 -28.88 20.62 -11.86
CA GLU A 521 -30.32 20.65 -12.05
C GLU A 521 -30.70 21.43 -13.34
N ILE A 522 -30.10 22.61 -13.51
CA ILE A 522 -30.31 23.42 -14.75
C ILE A 522 -29.89 22.62 -15.99
N THR A 523 -28.73 21.94 -15.93
CA THR A 523 -28.24 21.13 -17.06
C THR A 523 -29.13 19.92 -17.33
N GLN A 524 -29.70 19.29 -16.32
CA GLN A 524 -30.67 18.21 -16.51
C GLN A 524 -31.97 18.74 -17.20
N GLN A 525 -32.44 19.94 -16.82
CA GLN A 525 -33.56 20.57 -17.49
C GLN A 525 -33.26 20.83 -18.97
N LEU A 526 -32.10 21.43 -19.28
CA LEU A 526 -31.66 21.63 -20.66
C LEU A 526 -31.59 20.33 -21.48
N ARG A 527 -31.08 19.23 -20.87
CA ARG A 527 -31.05 17.91 -21.53
C ARG A 527 -32.45 17.38 -21.82
N ARG A 528 -33.39 17.54 -20.87
CA ARG A 528 -34.79 17.12 -21.07
C ARG A 528 -35.44 17.94 -22.21
N GLU A 529 -35.27 19.26 -22.22
CA GLU A 529 -35.77 20.15 -23.24
C GLU A 529 -35.18 19.85 -24.64
N ALA A 530 -33.87 19.62 -24.70
CA ALA A 530 -33.19 19.23 -25.93
C ALA A 530 -33.69 17.88 -26.47
N ALA A 531 -33.84 16.88 -25.56
CA ALA A 531 -34.37 15.57 -25.94
C ALA A 531 -35.81 15.66 -26.43
N GLN A 532 -36.66 16.47 -25.78
CA GLN A 532 -38.03 16.72 -26.21
C GLN A 532 -38.06 17.41 -27.59
N GLY A 533 -37.26 18.46 -27.77
CA GLY A 533 -37.18 19.17 -29.07
C GLY A 533 -36.69 18.27 -30.21
N MET A 534 -35.74 17.35 -29.92
CA MET A 534 -35.32 16.36 -30.93
C MET A 534 -36.43 15.33 -31.24
N ALA A 535 -37.18 14.89 -30.21
CA ALA A 535 -38.32 14.01 -30.41
C ALA A 535 -39.42 14.69 -31.22
N ASP A 536 -39.78 15.95 -30.89
CA ASP A 536 -40.78 16.74 -31.60
C ASP A 536 -40.37 16.95 -33.07
N LYS A 537 -39.09 17.26 -33.33
CA LYS A 537 -38.55 17.37 -34.70
C LYS A 537 -38.53 16.06 -35.46
N SER A 538 -38.24 14.94 -34.77
CA SER A 538 -38.32 13.62 -35.39
C SER A 538 -39.73 13.23 -35.78
N ASP A 539 -40.72 13.59 -34.95
CA ASP A 539 -42.14 13.34 -35.25
C ASP A 539 -42.63 14.24 -36.37
N GLU A 540 -42.24 15.52 -36.40
CA GLU A 540 -42.51 16.46 -37.49
C GLU A 540 -41.92 15.93 -38.81
N PHE A 541 -40.68 15.42 -38.80
CA PHE A 541 -40.08 14.80 -39.99
C PHE A 541 -40.84 13.56 -40.48
N ARG A 542 -41.27 12.68 -39.55
CA ARG A 542 -42.07 11.51 -39.92
C ARG A 542 -43.41 11.89 -40.55
N GLN A 543 -43.98 13.03 -40.14
CA GLN A 543 -45.27 13.50 -40.66
C GLN A 543 -45.13 14.27 -41.96
N GLN A 544 -44.06 15.04 -42.15
CA GLN A 544 -43.90 15.99 -43.26
C GLN A 544 -42.88 15.53 -44.33
N GLY A 545 -42.07 14.54 -44.07
CA GLY A 545 -41.14 13.94 -45.04
C GLY A 545 -39.87 14.72 -45.37
N GLU A 546 -39.74 16.01 -45.02
CA GLU A 546 -38.55 16.83 -45.22
C GLU A 546 -38.41 17.94 -44.17
N ILE A 547 -37.22 18.07 -43.56
CA ILE A 547 -36.91 19.12 -42.58
C ILE A 547 -36.08 20.27 -43.19
N TYR A 548 -35.65 20.15 -44.43
CA TYR A 548 -34.82 21.21 -45.03
C TYR A 548 -35.67 22.38 -45.44
N VAL A 549 -35.59 23.48 -44.68
CA VAL A 549 -36.03 24.81 -45.16
C VAL A 549 -35.02 25.26 -46.18
N VAL A 550 -35.37 25.21 -47.45
CA VAL A 550 -34.60 25.89 -48.49
C VAL A 550 -34.60 27.38 -48.17
N ALA A 551 -33.46 27.96 -47.81
CA ALA A 551 -33.32 29.40 -47.66
C ALA A 551 -33.71 30.03 -48.99
N GLN A 552 -34.85 30.71 -49.03
CA GLN A 552 -35.21 31.56 -50.18
C GLN A 552 -34.26 32.75 -50.17
N GLY A 553 -33.42 32.86 -51.22
CA GLY A 553 -32.48 33.93 -51.45
C GLY A 553 -33.14 35.32 -51.69
#